data_35eb41229c7e2b0c04400703b6c19040
#
_entry.id   35eb41229c7e2b0c04400703b6c19040
#
_cell.length_a   1.000
_cell.length_b   1.000
_cell.length_c   1.000
_cell.angle_alpha   90.00
_cell.angle_beta   90.00
_cell.angle_gamma   90.00
#
_symmetry.space_group_name_H-M   'P 1'
#
loop_
_entity.id
_entity.type
_entity.pdbx_description
1 polymer ?
#
loop_
_entity_poly.entity_id
_entity_poly.type
_entity_poly.pdbx_seq_one_letter_code
_entity_poly.pdbx_strand_id
1 'polypeptide(L)'
;KGLNLRDGDVVVDMVVIGEEAGTLLTICENGYGKRTPSGEYPRIRRGGKGVIDIKTTERNGPVVSSKLVADDNEIMIITQQGVMIRLPVGSISQIGRNTQGVRVINVGEADRVIDMTRVVVEDEDEELEGEETDAVGDQPAEAVTGPADSEDGSAETGENEDVDAQTGEDAGDEESSGE
;
A
#
# COMPACT_ATOMS: atom_id res chain seq x y z
N LYS A 1 -15.06 20.06 23.53
CA LYS A 1 -13.65 19.71 23.66
C LYS A 1 -13.43 18.26 23.20
N GLY A 2 -12.65 18.07 22.14
CA GLY A 2 -12.37 16.75 21.57
C GLY A 2 -11.27 16.01 22.33
N LEU A 3 -10.13 16.65 22.54
CA LEU A 3 -8.92 16.07 23.10
C LEU A 3 -8.31 17.02 24.15
N ASN A 4 -7.64 16.49 25.16
CA ASN A 4 -6.80 17.25 26.09
C ASN A 4 -5.33 17.10 25.63
N LEU A 5 -4.80 18.16 25.05
CA LEU A 5 -3.39 18.26 24.71
C LEU A 5 -2.57 18.60 25.97
N ARG A 6 -1.33 18.13 26.02
CA ARG A 6 -0.34 18.55 26.99
C ARG A 6 0.26 19.89 26.58
N ASP A 7 0.97 20.53 27.50
CA ASP A 7 1.68 21.76 27.16
C ASP A 7 2.75 21.46 26.11
N GLY A 8 2.73 22.25 25.02
CA GLY A 8 3.62 22.08 23.88
C GLY A 8 3.15 21.08 22.82
N ASP A 9 2.07 20.30 23.07
CA ASP A 9 1.51 19.40 22.05
C ASP A 9 0.67 20.17 21.03
N VAL A 10 0.68 19.68 19.80
CA VAL A 10 -0.14 20.17 18.69
C VAL A 10 -0.93 19.03 18.07
N VAL A 11 -2.03 19.36 17.38
CA VAL A 11 -2.73 18.42 16.52
C VAL A 11 -1.97 18.38 15.19
N VAL A 12 -1.45 17.22 14.84
CA VAL A 12 -0.67 17.01 13.61
C VAL A 12 -1.60 16.66 12.45
N ASP A 13 -2.50 15.72 12.67
CA ASP A 13 -3.39 15.21 11.60
C ASP A 13 -4.72 14.74 12.17
N MET A 14 -5.69 14.52 11.31
CA MET A 14 -7.00 13.95 11.62
C MET A 14 -7.39 12.94 10.56
N VAL A 15 -7.64 11.72 10.98
CA VAL A 15 -7.99 10.61 10.09
C VAL A 15 -9.38 10.10 10.43
N VAL A 16 -10.24 10.00 9.42
CA VAL A 16 -11.55 9.36 9.55
C VAL A 16 -11.40 7.87 9.28
N ILE A 17 -11.76 7.06 10.27
CA ILE A 17 -11.74 5.60 10.15
C ILE A 17 -13.19 5.16 9.91
N GLY A 18 -13.47 4.64 8.70
CA GLY A 18 -14.75 4.06 8.32
C GLY A 18 -15.00 2.68 8.96
N GLU A 19 -15.99 1.97 8.48
CA GLU A 19 -16.31 0.62 8.92
C GLU A 19 -15.38 -0.43 8.32
N GLU A 20 -14.74 -0.10 7.21
CA GLU A 20 -13.75 -0.96 6.55
C GLU A 20 -12.46 -1.02 7.35
N ALA A 21 -11.95 -2.24 7.50
CA ALA A 21 -10.69 -2.47 8.18
C ALA A 21 -9.54 -1.93 7.32
N GLY A 22 -8.80 -0.97 7.86
CA GLY A 22 -7.60 -0.41 7.25
C GLY A 22 -6.46 -0.35 8.25
N THR A 23 -5.29 0.06 7.78
CA THR A 23 -4.14 0.34 8.62
C THR A 23 -3.88 1.84 8.70
N LEU A 24 -3.55 2.33 9.88
CA LEU A 24 -3.06 3.69 10.05
C LEU A 24 -1.56 3.71 9.79
N LEU A 25 -1.17 4.39 8.73
CA LEU A 25 0.22 4.66 8.42
C LEU A 25 0.62 5.97 9.07
N THR A 26 1.61 5.92 9.94
CA THR A 26 2.16 7.09 10.63
C THR A 26 3.62 7.27 10.24
N ILE A 27 4.01 8.49 9.88
CA ILE A 27 5.39 8.85 9.52
C ILE A 27 5.93 9.94 10.43
N CYS A 28 7.21 9.82 10.78
CA CYS A 28 7.99 10.75 11.58
C CYS A 28 8.99 11.53 10.72
N GLU A 29 9.46 12.65 11.27
CA GLU A 29 10.33 13.63 10.63
C GLU A 29 11.62 13.02 10.05
N ASN A 30 12.24 12.06 10.75
CA ASN A 30 13.49 11.43 10.33
C ASN A 30 13.31 10.21 9.41
N GLY A 31 12.14 10.08 8.73
CA GLY A 31 11.86 9.03 7.76
C GLY A 31 11.51 7.67 8.36
N TYR A 32 11.24 7.60 9.66
CA TYR A 32 10.72 6.41 10.33
C TYR A 32 9.20 6.44 10.33
N GLY A 33 8.59 5.27 10.23
CA GLY A 33 7.15 5.14 10.25
C GLY A 33 6.72 3.70 10.45
N LYS A 34 5.43 3.48 10.44
CA LYS A 34 4.83 2.15 10.56
C LYS A 34 3.39 2.16 10.14
N ARG A 35 2.87 0.98 9.85
CA ARG A 35 1.44 0.73 9.73
C ARG A 35 0.93 0.02 10.97
N THR A 36 -0.23 0.43 11.47
CA THR A 36 -0.88 -0.21 12.62
C THR A 36 -2.34 -0.47 12.28
N PRO A 37 -2.87 -1.68 12.52
CA PRO A 37 -4.28 -1.97 12.28
C PRO A 37 -5.18 -0.99 13.02
N SER A 38 -6.21 -0.46 12.35
CA SER A 38 -7.15 0.49 12.95
C SER A 38 -7.86 -0.07 14.19
N GLY A 39 -8.05 -1.39 14.25
CA GLY A 39 -8.65 -2.08 15.40
C GLY A 39 -7.82 -2.05 16.69
N GLU A 40 -6.51 -1.71 16.61
CA GLU A 40 -5.68 -1.53 17.82
C GLU A 40 -5.96 -0.22 18.57
N TYR A 41 -6.73 0.71 17.97
CA TYR A 41 -7.07 1.99 18.58
C TYR A 41 -8.41 1.91 19.29
N PRO A 42 -8.42 2.03 20.64
CA PRO A 42 -9.66 1.93 21.39
C PRO A 42 -10.55 3.14 21.12
N ARG A 43 -11.86 2.93 21.06
CA ARG A 43 -12.84 4.01 21.04
C ARG A 43 -12.90 4.65 22.43
N ILE A 44 -12.46 5.87 22.54
CA ILE A 44 -12.44 6.63 23.80
C ILE A 44 -13.42 7.81 23.74
N ARG A 45 -13.88 8.27 24.92
CA ARG A 45 -14.77 9.42 25.01
C ARG A 45 -14.02 10.71 24.73
N ARG A 46 -14.75 11.74 24.29
CA ARG A 46 -14.22 13.11 24.13
C ARG A 46 -13.57 13.62 25.39
N GLY A 47 -12.56 14.49 25.25
CA GLY A 47 -11.84 15.07 26.38
C GLY A 47 -10.84 14.12 27.06
N GLY A 48 -10.53 12.99 26.47
CA GLY A 48 -9.46 12.08 26.92
C GLY A 48 -8.07 12.59 26.58
N LYS A 49 -7.04 11.88 27.09
CA LYS A 49 -5.62 12.14 26.78
C LYS A 49 -5.13 11.41 25.54
N GLY A 50 -5.96 10.52 24.98
CA GLY A 50 -5.57 9.66 23.86
C GLY A 50 -4.73 8.44 24.29
N VAL A 51 -4.22 7.73 23.29
CA VAL A 51 -3.31 6.58 23.43
C VAL A 51 -2.07 6.83 22.59
N ILE A 52 -0.96 6.22 22.99
CA ILE A 52 0.28 6.30 22.20
C ILE A 52 0.08 5.53 20.90
N ASP A 53 0.33 6.19 19.79
CA ASP A 53 0.42 5.58 18.49
C ASP A 53 1.85 5.09 18.23
N ILE A 54 2.82 6.00 18.20
CA ILE A 54 4.24 5.72 17.97
C ILE A 54 5.06 6.35 19.09
N LYS A 55 6.13 5.66 19.53
CA LYS A 55 7.11 6.25 20.46
C LYS A 55 8.03 7.18 19.70
N THR A 56 7.91 8.48 19.95
CA THR A 56 8.84 9.48 19.44
C THR A 56 10.11 9.53 20.28
N THR A 57 11.25 9.56 19.61
CA THR A 57 12.61 9.64 20.19
C THR A 57 13.45 10.52 19.27
N GLU A 58 14.68 10.85 19.67
CA GLU A 58 15.64 11.55 18.80
C GLU A 58 15.90 10.81 17.48
N ARG A 59 15.79 9.46 17.50
CA ARG A 59 16.01 8.63 16.32
C ARG A 59 14.98 8.87 15.21
N ASN A 60 13.70 8.91 15.55
CA ASN A 60 12.62 9.02 14.57
C ASN A 60 12.05 10.44 14.46
N GLY A 61 12.27 11.29 15.45
CA GLY A 61 11.71 12.65 15.47
C GLY A 61 10.20 12.67 15.80
N PRO A 62 9.57 13.85 15.77
CA PRO A 62 8.13 14.00 15.94
C PRO A 62 7.35 13.39 14.78
N VAL A 63 6.08 13.11 15.01
CA VAL A 63 5.14 12.67 13.97
C VAL A 63 4.83 13.85 13.05
N VAL A 64 4.82 13.58 11.76
CA VAL A 64 4.54 14.57 10.71
C VAL A 64 3.17 14.36 10.09
N SER A 65 2.79 13.13 9.78
CA SER A 65 1.52 12.84 9.11
C SER A 65 1.03 11.43 9.42
N SER A 66 -0.28 11.23 9.32
CA SER A 66 -0.94 9.93 9.48
C SER A 66 -2.06 9.79 8.46
N LYS A 67 -2.13 8.64 7.77
CA LYS A 67 -3.16 8.36 6.76
C LYS A 67 -3.73 6.96 6.94
N LEU A 68 -5.03 6.81 6.69
CA LEU A 68 -5.64 5.48 6.57
C LEU A 68 -5.32 4.93 5.19
N VAL A 69 -4.76 3.72 5.16
CA VAL A 69 -4.27 3.09 3.95
C VAL A 69 -4.65 1.60 3.90
N ALA A 70 -4.75 1.08 2.69
CA ALA A 70 -4.85 -0.35 2.36
C ALA A 70 -3.52 -0.83 1.76
N ASP A 71 -3.36 -2.15 1.64
CA ASP A 71 -2.08 -2.75 1.19
C ASP A 71 -1.76 -2.46 -0.28
N ASP A 72 -2.78 -2.27 -1.10
CA ASP A 72 -2.73 -1.93 -2.52
C ASP A 72 -2.50 -0.45 -2.80
N ASN A 73 -2.60 0.39 -1.79
CA ASN A 73 -2.38 1.82 -1.97
C ASN A 73 -0.90 2.15 -2.17
N GLU A 74 -0.66 3.33 -2.72
CA GLU A 74 0.63 3.97 -2.78
C GLU A 74 0.61 5.28 -2.01
N ILE A 75 1.77 5.67 -1.52
CA ILE A 75 1.98 6.94 -0.84
C ILE A 75 3.06 7.74 -1.53
N MET A 76 2.94 9.04 -1.42
CA MET A 76 3.98 10.00 -1.79
C MET A 76 4.41 10.73 -0.53
N ILE A 77 5.71 10.75 -0.27
CA ILE A 77 6.35 11.44 0.85
C ILE A 77 7.17 12.58 0.29
N ILE A 78 7.05 13.75 0.91
CA ILE A 78 7.84 14.93 0.54
C ILE A 78 8.74 15.35 1.70
N THR A 79 9.97 15.76 1.37
CA THR A 79 10.94 16.28 2.34
C THR A 79 11.07 17.80 2.25
N GLN A 80 11.70 18.41 3.25
CA GLN A 80 11.91 19.85 3.32
C GLN A 80 12.75 20.38 2.16
N GLN A 81 13.68 19.58 1.63
CA GLN A 81 14.51 19.94 0.48
C GLN A 81 13.81 19.68 -0.87
N GLY A 82 12.53 19.27 -0.84
CA GLY A 82 11.73 19.05 -2.04
C GLY A 82 11.93 17.68 -2.70
N VAL A 83 12.56 16.75 -2.01
CA VAL A 83 12.64 15.34 -2.49
C VAL A 83 11.28 14.70 -2.34
N MET A 84 10.75 14.15 -3.42
CA MET A 84 9.51 13.39 -3.43
C MET A 84 9.78 11.92 -3.69
N ILE A 85 9.21 11.05 -2.86
CA ILE A 85 9.40 9.60 -2.94
C ILE A 85 8.03 8.92 -2.97
N ARG A 86 7.78 8.10 -3.98
CA ARG A 86 6.58 7.26 -4.12
C ARG A 86 6.91 5.84 -3.67
N LEU A 87 6.05 5.27 -2.83
CA LEU A 87 6.24 3.95 -2.24
C LEU A 87 4.92 3.17 -2.21
N PRO A 88 4.95 1.86 -2.50
CA PRO A 88 3.80 0.99 -2.23
C PRO A 88 3.63 0.78 -0.72
N VAL A 89 2.41 0.93 -0.23
CA VAL A 89 2.08 0.76 1.19
C VAL A 89 2.42 -0.64 1.69
N GLY A 90 2.21 -1.66 0.86
CA GLY A 90 2.53 -3.06 1.16
C GLY A 90 3.99 -3.31 1.55
N SER A 91 4.93 -2.44 1.14
CA SER A 91 6.35 -2.55 1.49
C SER A 91 6.66 -2.10 2.93
N ILE A 92 5.75 -1.40 3.59
CA ILE A 92 5.94 -0.87 4.93
C ILE A 92 5.44 -1.87 5.96
N SER A 93 6.28 -2.20 6.95
CA SER A 93 5.94 -3.18 7.98
C SER A 93 4.72 -2.78 8.79
N GLN A 94 3.84 -3.74 9.03
CA GLN A 94 2.71 -3.62 9.94
C GLN A 94 3.13 -4.05 11.33
N ILE A 95 3.08 -3.13 12.30
CA ILE A 95 3.52 -3.36 13.68
C ILE A 95 2.61 -2.62 14.67
N GLY A 96 2.60 -3.08 15.92
CA GLY A 96 1.76 -2.52 16.97
C GLY A 96 2.07 -1.07 17.34
N ARG A 97 1.16 -0.44 18.10
CA ARG A 97 1.19 0.99 18.43
C ARG A 97 2.45 1.45 19.19
N ASN A 98 2.81 0.77 20.26
CA ASN A 98 3.84 1.21 21.20
C ASN A 98 5.27 0.87 20.76
N THR A 99 5.64 1.25 19.55
CA THR A 99 6.95 1.01 18.93
C THR A 99 7.52 2.31 18.34
N GLN A 100 8.81 2.31 17.99
CA GLN A 100 9.45 3.46 17.34
C GLN A 100 9.31 3.46 15.81
N GLY A 101 8.65 2.45 15.25
CA GLY A 101 8.56 2.28 13.82
C GLY A 101 9.82 1.70 13.18
N VAL A 102 9.77 1.52 11.87
CA VAL A 102 10.88 1.10 11.02
C VAL A 102 11.29 2.24 10.09
N ARG A 103 12.45 2.13 9.47
CA ARG A 103 12.87 3.12 8.47
C ARG A 103 12.07 2.90 7.19
N VAL A 104 11.28 3.89 6.81
CA VAL A 104 10.46 3.91 5.58
C VAL A 104 11.26 4.51 4.43
N ILE A 105 11.93 5.65 4.69
CA ILE A 105 12.81 6.32 3.73
C ILE A 105 14.12 6.73 4.41
N ASN A 106 15.18 6.87 3.60
CA ASN A 106 16.42 7.49 4.05
C ASN A 106 16.34 8.99 3.82
N VAL A 107 16.41 9.75 4.90
CA VAL A 107 16.46 11.21 4.87
C VAL A 107 17.88 11.65 5.15
N GLY A 108 18.40 12.60 4.38
CA GLY A 108 19.73 13.16 4.58
C GLY A 108 19.85 13.88 5.95
N GLU A 109 21.08 14.06 6.47
CA GLU A 109 21.32 14.65 7.79
C GLU A 109 20.74 16.07 7.97
N ALA A 110 20.61 16.84 6.88
CA ALA A 110 20.05 18.19 6.90
C ALA A 110 18.64 18.27 6.31
N ASP A 111 18.01 17.13 6.04
CA ASP A 111 16.67 17.05 5.48
C ASP A 111 15.70 16.37 6.45
N ARG A 112 14.42 16.53 6.24
CA ARG A 112 13.36 15.95 7.05
C ARG A 112 12.09 15.77 6.24
N VAL A 113 11.29 14.79 6.61
CA VAL A 113 9.94 14.62 6.08
C VAL A 113 9.08 15.78 6.56
N ILE A 114 8.29 16.36 5.68
CA ILE A 114 7.35 17.44 6.01
C ILE A 114 5.90 17.06 5.79
N ASP A 115 5.62 16.10 4.88
CA ASP A 115 4.26 15.60 4.66
C ASP A 115 4.25 14.25 3.96
N MET A 116 3.07 13.63 3.95
CA MET A 116 2.76 12.38 3.26
C MET A 116 1.33 12.42 2.75
N THR A 117 1.11 11.98 1.52
CA THR A 117 -0.23 11.80 0.96
C THR A 117 -0.40 10.42 0.35
N ARG A 118 -1.65 9.94 0.30
CA ARG A 118 -2.02 8.76 -0.46
C ARG A 118 -2.15 9.14 -1.93
N VAL A 119 -1.58 8.35 -2.82
CA VAL A 119 -1.80 8.48 -4.26
C VAL A 119 -3.15 7.86 -4.58
N VAL A 120 -4.03 8.65 -5.19
CA VAL A 120 -5.29 8.17 -5.75
C VAL A 120 -4.97 7.83 -7.21
N VAL A 121 -5.12 6.58 -7.58
CA VAL A 121 -5.12 6.17 -8.99
C VAL A 121 -6.58 6.33 -9.43
N GLU A 122 -6.85 7.29 -10.27
CA GLU A 122 -8.12 7.36 -10.99
C GLU A 122 -8.00 6.31 -12.10
N ASP A 123 -8.86 5.29 -12.06
CA ASP A 123 -9.00 4.35 -13.18
C ASP A 123 -9.65 5.13 -14.32
N GLU A 124 -8.86 5.52 -15.33
CA GLU A 124 -9.31 6.27 -16.51
C GLU A 124 -10.27 5.44 -17.42
N ASP A 125 -10.65 4.24 -17.00
CA ASP A 125 -11.44 3.30 -17.82
C ASP A 125 -12.99 3.42 -17.64
N GLU A 126 -13.52 4.31 -16.80
CA GLU A 126 -14.98 4.43 -16.59
C GLU A 126 -15.68 5.52 -17.42
N GLU A 127 -15.03 6.29 -18.29
CA GLU A 127 -15.67 7.38 -19.05
C GLU A 127 -15.99 7.09 -20.53
N LEU A 128 -15.94 5.86 -21.03
CA LEU A 128 -16.27 5.57 -22.43
C LEU A 128 -17.55 4.74 -22.68
N GLU A 129 -18.39 4.52 -21.70
CA GLU A 129 -19.71 3.94 -21.92
C GLU A 129 -20.85 4.95 -21.66
N GLY A 130 -21.11 5.84 -22.61
CA GLY A 130 -22.28 6.72 -22.47
C GLY A 130 -22.48 7.76 -23.54
N GLU A 131 -22.30 7.49 -24.81
CA GLU A 131 -22.97 8.23 -25.89
C GLU A 131 -23.27 7.31 -27.10
N GLU A 132 -24.28 6.47 -26.96
CA GLU A 132 -25.02 6.01 -28.14
C GLU A 132 -25.96 7.14 -28.58
N THR A 133 -25.51 7.89 -29.56
CA THR A 133 -26.41 8.80 -30.26
C THR A 133 -27.27 7.98 -31.24
N ASP A 134 -28.56 7.95 -30.96
CA ASP A 134 -29.62 7.61 -31.94
C ASP A 134 -29.44 8.41 -33.22
N ALA A 135 -29.12 7.74 -34.31
CA ALA A 135 -29.34 8.24 -35.66
C ALA A 135 -30.14 7.21 -36.47
N VAL A 136 -31.38 7.58 -36.63
CA VAL A 136 -32.41 6.94 -37.43
C VAL A 136 -32.07 6.99 -38.92
N GLY A 137 -32.26 5.85 -39.60
CA GLY A 137 -32.84 5.82 -40.95
C GLY A 137 -31.87 5.68 -42.13
N ASP A 138 -31.82 4.62 -42.77
CA ASP A 138 -32.49 4.34 -44.03
C ASP A 138 -31.90 3.08 -44.71
N GLN A 139 -32.73 2.13 -45.03
CA GLN A 139 -32.45 1.03 -45.97
C GLN A 139 -32.85 1.49 -47.41
N PRO A 140 -32.56 0.83 -48.53
CA PRO A 140 -32.28 -0.63 -48.72
C PRO A 140 -31.37 -1.03 -49.92
N ALA A 141 -31.22 -2.38 -50.05
CA ALA A 141 -31.04 -3.20 -51.30
C ALA A 141 -29.57 -3.42 -51.75
N GLU A 142 -29.16 -4.55 -52.04
CA GLU A 142 -29.39 -5.81 -52.67
C GLU A 142 -28.07 -6.57 -52.90
N ALA A 143 -28.10 -7.82 -52.61
CA ALA A 143 -27.69 -9.03 -53.29
C ALA A 143 -26.30 -9.11 -53.99
N VAL A 144 -25.58 -10.21 -53.76
CA VAL A 144 -25.25 -11.28 -54.69
C VAL A 144 -24.14 -12.21 -54.13
N THR A 145 -24.52 -13.44 -53.84
CA THR A 145 -23.89 -14.76 -54.07
C THR A 145 -22.41 -15.01 -53.76
N GLY A 146 -22.25 -16.07 -52.97
CA GLY A 146 -21.12 -16.93 -52.65
C GLY A 146 -20.38 -17.61 -53.81
N PRO A 147 -19.74 -18.78 -53.73
CA PRO A 147 -19.41 -19.63 -52.57
C PRO A 147 -17.97 -20.20 -52.59
N ALA A 148 -17.64 -21.03 -51.54
CA ALA A 148 -16.69 -22.18 -51.53
C ALA A 148 -15.19 -21.86 -51.65
N ASP A 149 -14.26 -22.49 -50.99
CA ASP A 149 -14.04 -23.89 -50.72
C ASP A 149 -12.80 -24.10 -49.86
N SER A 150 -12.84 -25.10 -49.03
CA SER A 150 -11.88 -26.14 -48.70
C SER A 150 -10.52 -25.85 -48.07
N GLU A 151 -10.37 -26.58 -47.01
CA GLU A 151 -9.38 -27.64 -46.64
C GLU A 151 -8.06 -27.16 -46.12
N ASP A 152 -7.67 -27.65 -45.01
CA ASP A 152 -7.20 -28.91 -44.43
C ASP A 152 -5.77 -28.76 -43.89
N GLY A 153 -5.48 -29.40 -42.82
CA GLY A 153 -4.10 -29.74 -42.48
C GLY A 153 -3.65 -29.60 -41.04
N SER A 154 -4.04 -30.60 -40.25
CA SER A 154 -3.24 -31.47 -39.35
C SER A 154 -2.20 -30.80 -38.40
N ALA A 155 -2.38 -30.94 -37.13
CA ALA A 155 -1.82 -31.93 -36.24
C ALA A 155 -0.28 -31.98 -36.18
N GLU A 156 0.29 -31.67 -35.03
CA GLU A 156 1.26 -32.58 -34.38
C GLU A 156 1.49 -32.24 -32.90
N THR A 157 1.38 -33.25 -32.16
CA THR A 157 1.72 -33.57 -30.81
C THR A 157 3.22 -33.45 -30.52
N GLY A 158 3.56 -33.06 -29.31
CA GLY A 158 4.92 -33.16 -28.78
C GLY A 158 4.90 -33.21 -27.26
N GLU A 159 4.75 -34.41 -26.74
CA GLU A 159 5.09 -34.80 -25.36
C GLU A 159 6.59 -34.75 -25.18
N ASN A 160 7.00 -34.52 -23.97
CA ASN A 160 8.12 -35.14 -23.19
C ASN A 160 8.76 -34.09 -22.27
N GLU A 161 9.23 -34.34 -21.10
CA GLU A 161 9.38 -35.50 -20.19
C GLU A 161 9.77 -34.93 -18.83
N ASP A 162 9.37 -35.65 -17.82
CA ASP A 162 9.78 -35.59 -16.43
C ASP A 162 11.32 -35.68 -16.28
N VAL A 163 11.87 -34.94 -15.34
CA VAL A 163 13.08 -35.40 -14.64
C VAL A 163 12.96 -35.13 -13.14
N ASP A 164 12.90 -36.22 -12.46
CA ASP A 164 12.89 -36.53 -11.05
C ASP A 164 14.29 -36.42 -10.40
N ALA A 165 14.29 -36.35 -9.06
CA ALA A 165 15.35 -36.75 -8.11
C ALA A 165 16.47 -35.72 -7.82
N GLN A 166 16.90 -35.46 -6.60
CA GLN A 166 17.17 -36.29 -5.45
C GLN A 166 17.51 -35.46 -4.21
N THR A 167 16.96 -35.84 -3.12
CA THR A 167 17.43 -35.96 -1.74
C THR A 167 18.90 -35.70 -1.44
N GLY A 168 19.14 -35.00 -0.35
CA GLY A 168 20.41 -34.91 0.35
C GLY A 168 20.20 -34.49 1.81
N GLU A 169 19.94 -35.49 2.67
CA GLU A 169 20.14 -35.38 4.11
C GLU A 169 21.63 -35.26 4.40
N ASP A 170 22.04 -34.38 5.31
CA ASP A 170 23.15 -34.71 6.20
C ASP A 170 22.98 -34.02 7.55
N ALA A 171 23.00 -34.88 8.53
CA ALA A 171 22.99 -34.59 9.95
C ALA A 171 24.44 -34.33 10.42
N GLY A 172 24.62 -33.41 11.33
CA GLY A 172 25.87 -33.14 12.01
C GLY A 172 25.63 -32.55 13.40
N ASP A 173 25.47 -33.44 14.32
CA ASP A 173 25.60 -33.35 15.77
C ASP A 173 27.03 -32.93 16.14
N GLU A 174 27.24 -32.02 17.10
CA GLU A 174 28.22 -32.20 18.17
C GLU A 174 28.12 -31.09 19.25
N GLU A 175 27.92 -31.57 20.43
CA GLU A 175 28.10 -30.92 21.72
C GLU A 175 29.54 -30.40 21.91
N SER A 176 29.71 -29.32 22.64
CA SER A 176 30.78 -29.24 23.65
C SER A 176 30.54 -28.13 24.66
N SER A 177 30.35 -28.58 25.86
CA SER A 177 30.49 -27.97 27.18
C SER A 177 31.83 -27.25 27.41
N GLY A 178 31.84 -26.27 28.30
CA GLY A 178 33.03 -25.89 29.06
C GLY A 178 33.06 -24.48 29.62
N GLU A 179 32.91 -24.42 30.98
CA GLU A 179 33.37 -23.43 31.96
C GLU A 179 32.88 -21.99 31.90
#